data_b1695677138d5566d02b8a4e626db557
#
_entry.id   b1695677138d5566d02b8a4e626db557
#
_cell.length_a   1.000
_cell.length_b   1.000
_cell.length_c   1.000
_cell.angle_alpha   90.00
_cell.angle_beta   90.00
_cell.angle_gamma   90.00
#
_symmetry.space_group_name_H-M   'P 1'
#
loop_
_entity.id
_entity.type
_entity.pdbx_description
1 polymer ?
#
loop_
_entity_poly.entity_id
_entity_poly.type
_entity_poly.pdbx_seq_one_letter_code
_entity_poly.pdbx_strand_id
1 'polypeptide(L)'
;RIKNRNGNIQFPMKDWKKMLERGRGSALTLSVYVKIKGGKWKSLSPVQNRIAEESIDPYIAFRKIAPANILWGEMGLYQRSLETFKETPIMVNTLTEQNCMNCHTFNGGDPEQFLFHMRGPFGGTMLSDHGEVQFVDTKTDQTRAAGVYPSWHPDGDLVAFSVNKISQSFHSQIGKLLYVVDKYS
;
A
#
# COMPACT_ATOMS: atom_id res chain seq x y z
N ARG A 1 -18.66 -19.59 -17.08
CA ARG A 1 -19.84 -18.70 -17.00
C ARG A 1 -20.35 -18.65 -15.57
N ILE A 2 -20.38 -17.48 -14.95
CA ILE A 2 -20.92 -17.27 -13.61
C ILE A 2 -22.27 -16.55 -13.76
N LYS A 3 -23.25 -16.98 -13.00
CA LYS A 3 -24.57 -16.32 -12.91
C LYS A 3 -24.74 -15.82 -11.47
N ASN A 4 -25.21 -14.59 -11.32
CA ASN A 4 -25.47 -14.00 -10.03
C ASN A 4 -26.75 -13.15 -10.08
N ARG A 5 -27.48 -13.05 -8.95
CA ARG A 5 -28.69 -12.23 -8.82
C ARG A 5 -28.46 -10.96 -7.98
N ASN A 6 -27.34 -10.89 -7.27
CA ASN A 6 -27.07 -9.84 -6.27
C ASN A 6 -26.16 -8.73 -6.81
N GLY A 7 -25.77 -8.78 -8.08
CA GLY A 7 -24.85 -7.82 -8.68
C GLY A 7 -23.37 -8.03 -8.35
N ASN A 8 -23.07 -8.93 -7.40
CA ASN A 8 -21.70 -9.24 -7.01
C ASN A 8 -21.24 -10.55 -7.68
N ILE A 9 -20.14 -10.51 -8.41
CA ILE A 9 -19.57 -11.69 -9.06
C ILE A 9 -18.25 -11.99 -8.37
N GLN A 10 -18.15 -13.14 -7.75
CA GLN A 10 -16.91 -13.67 -7.20
C GLN A 10 -16.53 -14.93 -7.96
N PHE A 11 -15.29 -14.97 -8.45
CA PHE A 11 -14.74 -16.16 -9.06
C PHE A 11 -14.33 -17.17 -7.97
N PRO A 12 -14.61 -18.47 -8.15
CA PRO A 12 -14.02 -19.48 -7.29
C PRO A 12 -12.49 -19.36 -7.31
N MET A 13 -11.86 -19.33 -6.15
CA MET A 13 -10.43 -19.05 -6.03
C MET A 13 -9.57 -20.02 -6.88
N LYS A 14 -9.92 -21.30 -6.90
CA LYS A 14 -9.22 -22.29 -7.72
C LYS A 14 -9.25 -21.96 -9.20
N ASP A 15 -10.40 -21.54 -9.71
CA ASP A 15 -10.56 -21.20 -11.13
C ASP A 15 -9.87 -19.89 -11.46
N TRP A 16 -9.93 -18.94 -10.53
CA TRP A 16 -9.25 -17.65 -10.63
C TRP A 16 -7.72 -17.84 -10.73
N LYS A 17 -7.11 -18.56 -9.81
CA LYS A 17 -5.66 -18.86 -9.83
C LYS A 17 -5.24 -19.54 -11.14
N LYS A 18 -5.98 -20.56 -11.55
CA LYS A 18 -5.71 -21.28 -12.79
C LYS A 18 -5.81 -20.38 -14.03
N MET A 19 -6.75 -19.46 -14.03
CA MET A 19 -6.92 -18.51 -15.13
C MET A 19 -5.76 -17.50 -15.16
N LEU A 20 -5.35 -16.97 -14.02
CA LEU A 20 -4.21 -16.05 -13.93
C LEU A 20 -2.93 -16.74 -14.38
N GLU A 21 -2.66 -17.96 -13.93
CA GLU A 21 -1.45 -18.69 -14.27
C GLU A 21 -1.38 -19.03 -15.76
N ARG A 22 -2.50 -19.49 -16.35
CA ARG A 22 -2.55 -19.79 -17.78
C ARG A 22 -2.54 -18.57 -18.68
N GLY A 23 -2.97 -17.45 -18.16
CA GLY A 23 -3.08 -16.19 -18.87
C GLY A 23 -1.89 -15.24 -18.68
N ARG A 24 -0.80 -15.65 -18.03
CA ARG A 24 0.38 -14.79 -17.85
C ARG A 24 0.82 -14.16 -19.16
N GLY A 25 1.11 -12.87 -19.14
CA GLY A 25 1.52 -12.09 -20.32
C GLY A 25 0.42 -11.80 -21.34
N SER A 26 -0.80 -12.34 -21.15
CA SER A 26 -1.89 -12.19 -22.10
C SER A 26 -3.02 -11.26 -21.61
N ALA A 27 -3.85 -10.86 -22.56
CA ALA A 27 -5.03 -10.06 -22.27
C ALA A 27 -6.18 -10.94 -21.79
N LEU A 28 -6.84 -10.49 -20.73
CA LEU A 28 -8.08 -11.05 -20.20
C LEU A 28 -9.24 -10.13 -20.57
N THR A 29 -10.25 -10.66 -21.25
CA THR A 29 -11.47 -9.91 -21.57
C THR A 29 -12.62 -10.41 -20.73
N LEU A 30 -13.21 -9.51 -19.92
CA LEU A 30 -14.42 -9.78 -19.15
C LEU A 30 -15.62 -9.23 -19.88
N SER A 31 -16.52 -10.12 -20.31
CA SER A 31 -17.80 -9.77 -20.93
C SER A 31 -18.94 -9.94 -19.90
N VAL A 32 -19.65 -8.86 -19.63
CA VAL A 32 -20.77 -8.84 -18.65
C VAL A 32 -22.08 -8.67 -19.39
N TYR A 33 -23.02 -9.53 -19.05
CA TYR A 33 -24.37 -9.48 -19.56
C TYR A 33 -25.34 -9.29 -18.39
N VAL A 34 -26.26 -8.34 -18.52
CA VAL A 34 -27.27 -8.06 -17.50
C VAL A 34 -28.67 -8.30 -18.06
N LYS A 35 -29.56 -8.76 -17.20
CA LYS A 35 -30.99 -8.92 -17.54
C LYS A 35 -31.85 -8.42 -16.39
N ILE A 36 -32.69 -7.45 -16.67
CA ILE A 36 -33.74 -7.00 -15.75
C ILE A 36 -34.90 -7.98 -15.84
N LYS A 37 -35.61 -8.20 -14.73
CA LYS A 37 -36.79 -9.10 -14.67
C LYS A 37 -37.77 -8.75 -15.80
N GLY A 38 -38.13 -9.74 -16.60
CA GLY A 38 -39.03 -9.57 -17.75
C GLY A 38 -38.37 -8.99 -19.02
N GLY A 39 -37.13 -8.53 -18.95
CA GLY A 39 -36.44 -7.91 -20.08
C GLY A 39 -35.55 -8.89 -20.88
N LYS A 40 -34.90 -8.35 -21.92
CA LYS A 40 -33.88 -9.05 -22.71
C LYS A 40 -32.53 -8.92 -22.10
N TRP A 41 -31.59 -9.83 -22.39
CA TRP A 41 -30.18 -9.70 -22.04
C TRP A 41 -29.56 -8.51 -22.78
N LYS A 42 -28.81 -7.67 -22.05
CA LYS A 42 -28.02 -6.60 -22.59
C LYS A 42 -26.56 -6.89 -22.29
N SER A 43 -25.69 -6.68 -23.27
CA SER A 43 -24.24 -6.71 -23.09
C SER A 43 -23.80 -5.35 -22.59
N LEU A 44 -22.90 -5.33 -21.61
CA LEU A 44 -22.13 -4.14 -21.25
C LEU A 44 -20.83 -4.12 -22.07
N SER A 45 -20.20 -2.96 -22.13
CA SER A 45 -18.87 -2.84 -22.75
C SER A 45 -17.91 -3.82 -22.07
N PRO A 46 -17.15 -4.60 -22.84
CA PRO A 46 -16.20 -5.54 -22.25
C PRO A 46 -15.06 -4.79 -21.55
N VAL A 47 -14.59 -5.32 -20.44
CA VAL A 47 -13.44 -4.83 -19.71
C VAL A 47 -12.24 -5.66 -20.10
N GLN A 48 -11.16 -5.01 -20.54
CA GLN A 48 -9.91 -5.66 -20.86
C GLN A 48 -8.88 -5.38 -19.78
N ASN A 49 -8.21 -6.42 -19.31
CA ASN A 49 -7.06 -6.36 -18.41
C ASN A 49 -5.92 -7.18 -19.00
N ARG A 50 -4.69 -6.78 -18.74
CA ARG A 50 -3.51 -7.59 -19.02
C ARG A 50 -3.07 -8.29 -17.74
N ILE A 51 -2.85 -9.58 -17.82
CA ILE A 51 -2.25 -10.35 -16.73
C ILE A 51 -0.74 -10.18 -16.85
N ALA A 52 -0.08 -9.77 -15.76
CA ALA A 52 1.36 -9.64 -15.71
C ALA A 52 2.06 -11.00 -15.96
N GLU A 53 3.30 -10.95 -16.41
CA GLU A 53 4.13 -12.14 -16.57
C GLU A 53 4.69 -12.59 -15.23
N GLU A 54 4.92 -11.63 -14.36
CA GLU A 54 5.44 -11.82 -13.01
C GLU A 54 4.41 -12.49 -12.09
N SER A 55 4.90 -13.10 -11.04
CA SER A 55 4.05 -13.63 -9.97
C SER A 55 3.36 -12.50 -9.23
N ILE A 56 2.12 -12.71 -8.86
CA ILE A 56 1.37 -11.75 -8.05
C ILE A 56 1.62 -12.11 -6.58
N ASP A 57 2.00 -11.12 -5.79
CA ASP A 57 2.12 -11.26 -4.35
C ASP A 57 0.76 -11.61 -3.73
N PRO A 58 0.74 -12.43 -2.69
CA PRO A 58 -0.51 -12.87 -2.07
C PRO A 58 -1.24 -11.75 -1.31
N TYR A 59 -0.56 -10.65 -1.02
CA TYR A 59 -1.09 -9.53 -0.26
C TYR A 59 -0.81 -8.20 -0.94
N ILE A 60 -1.66 -7.22 -0.69
CA ILE A 60 -1.43 -5.82 -0.97
C ILE A 60 -1.44 -5.05 0.35
N ALA A 61 -0.41 -4.23 0.56
CA ALA A 61 -0.35 -3.30 1.68
C ALA A 61 -0.86 -1.92 1.26
N PHE A 62 -1.58 -1.27 2.16
CA PHE A 62 -2.16 0.04 1.89
C PHE A 62 -2.38 0.83 3.18
N ARG A 63 -2.40 2.14 3.05
CA ARG A 63 -2.80 3.01 4.13
C ARG A 63 -4.32 3.18 4.12
N LYS A 64 -4.94 2.99 5.28
CA LYS A 64 -6.35 3.30 5.49
C LYS A 64 -6.47 4.66 6.17
N ILE A 65 -7.21 5.56 5.54
CA ILE A 65 -7.55 6.86 6.08
C ILE A 65 -9.06 6.94 6.08
N ALA A 66 -9.63 7.07 7.27
CA ALA A 66 -11.06 7.28 7.35
C ALA A 66 -11.44 8.71 6.92
N PRO A 67 -12.52 8.90 6.18
CA PRO A 67 -13.03 10.23 5.91
C PRO A 67 -13.54 10.83 7.21
N ALA A 68 -13.10 12.05 7.52
CA ALA A 68 -13.40 12.82 8.72
C ALA A 68 -12.79 12.28 10.02
N ASN A 69 -12.74 13.14 11.04
CA ASN A 69 -12.16 12.87 12.37
C ASN A 69 -12.87 11.75 13.18
N ILE A 70 -14.05 11.34 12.74
CA ILE A 70 -14.89 10.37 13.47
C ILE A 70 -14.28 8.97 13.51
N LEU A 71 -13.51 8.59 12.50
CA LEU A 71 -12.89 7.27 12.39
C LEU A 71 -11.35 7.35 12.48
N TRP A 72 -10.84 8.36 13.15
CA TRP A 72 -9.39 8.54 13.30
C TRP A 72 -8.69 7.32 13.90
N GLY A 73 -9.34 6.62 14.82
CA GLY A 73 -8.82 5.39 15.43
C GLY A 73 -8.68 4.20 14.48
N GLU A 74 -9.22 4.29 13.26
CA GLU A 74 -9.05 3.26 12.23
C GLU A 74 -7.89 3.57 11.26
N MET A 75 -7.21 4.69 11.45
CA MET A 75 -6.08 5.04 10.60
C MET A 75 -4.92 4.09 10.86
N GLY A 76 -4.28 3.63 9.80
CA GLY A 76 -3.13 2.75 9.90
C GLY A 76 -2.68 2.18 8.57
N LEU A 77 -1.70 1.31 8.69
CA LEU A 77 -1.22 0.46 7.61
C LEU A 77 -1.90 -0.90 7.73
N TYR A 78 -2.44 -1.37 6.64
CA TYR A 78 -3.18 -2.61 6.54
C TYR A 78 -2.65 -3.44 5.38
N GLN A 79 -2.85 -4.73 5.48
CA GLN A 79 -2.68 -5.65 4.36
C GLN A 79 -4.01 -6.32 4.03
N ARG A 80 -4.20 -6.63 2.77
CA ARG A 80 -5.35 -7.38 2.28
C ARG A 80 -4.88 -8.58 1.48
N SER A 81 -5.37 -9.75 1.86
CA SER A 81 -5.16 -10.95 1.06
C SER A 81 -5.85 -10.82 -0.29
N LEU A 82 -5.13 -11.04 -1.37
CA LEU A 82 -5.69 -11.06 -2.73
C LEU A 82 -6.49 -12.34 -3.02
N GLU A 83 -6.43 -13.33 -2.14
CA GLU A 83 -7.19 -14.57 -2.26
C GLU A 83 -8.53 -14.52 -1.50
N THR A 84 -8.48 -14.11 -0.24
CA THR A 84 -9.65 -14.12 0.66
C THR A 84 -10.30 -12.76 0.79
N PHE A 85 -9.63 -11.70 0.35
CA PHE A 85 -9.98 -10.29 0.53
C PHE A 85 -10.06 -9.87 2.00
N LYS A 86 -9.56 -10.72 2.92
CA LYS A 86 -9.49 -10.39 4.34
C LYS A 86 -8.47 -9.28 4.56
N GLU A 87 -8.88 -8.25 5.27
CA GLU A 87 -8.00 -7.18 5.74
C GLU A 87 -7.47 -7.52 7.14
N THR A 88 -6.19 -7.25 7.37
CA THR A 88 -5.56 -7.33 8.68
C THR A 88 -4.69 -6.10 8.89
N PRO A 89 -4.65 -5.54 10.11
CA PRO A 89 -3.76 -4.43 10.40
C PRO A 89 -2.30 -4.90 10.40
N ILE A 90 -1.41 -4.05 9.87
CA ILE A 90 0.04 -4.14 10.06
C ILE A 90 0.41 -3.27 11.27
N MET A 91 0.01 -2.01 11.24
CA MET A 91 0.22 -1.03 12.29
C MET A 91 -0.96 -0.07 12.33
N VAL A 92 -1.55 0.13 13.49
CA VAL A 92 -2.68 1.04 13.67
C VAL A 92 -2.34 2.17 14.64
N ASN A 93 -2.91 3.32 14.43
CA ASN A 93 -2.58 4.52 15.21
C ASN A 93 -3.01 4.45 16.68
N THR A 94 -3.91 3.55 17.05
CA THR A 94 -4.25 3.30 18.45
C THR A 94 -3.08 2.74 19.26
N LEU A 95 -2.10 2.11 18.62
CA LEU A 95 -0.87 1.63 19.23
C LEU A 95 0.18 2.74 19.44
N THR A 96 -0.05 3.91 18.87
CA THR A 96 0.90 5.03 18.84
C THR A 96 0.25 6.34 19.27
N GLU A 97 -0.60 6.30 20.28
CA GLU A 97 -1.31 7.47 20.83
C GLU A 97 -2.03 8.31 19.76
N GLN A 98 -2.64 7.61 18.81
CA GLN A 98 -3.39 8.20 17.71
C GLN A 98 -2.54 9.05 16.75
N ASN A 99 -1.24 8.80 16.66
CA ASN A 99 -0.39 9.45 15.68
C ASN A 99 -0.78 9.05 14.25
N CYS A 100 -0.67 10.00 13.35
CA CYS A 100 -0.86 9.75 11.93
C CYS A 100 0.32 8.95 11.37
N MET A 101 0.03 7.93 10.56
CA MET A 101 1.03 7.12 9.88
C MET A 101 0.93 7.30 8.37
N ASN A 102 2.07 7.37 7.71
CA ASN A 102 2.14 7.52 6.26
C ASN A 102 3.47 7.05 5.68
N CYS A 103 3.61 7.23 4.35
CA CYS A 103 4.87 7.07 3.64
C CYS A 103 5.51 5.69 3.84
N HIS A 104 4.69 4.62 3.86
CA HIS A 104 5.23 3.27 3.93
C HIS A 104 5.87 2.88 2.58
N THR A 105 6.99 2.19 2.65
CA THR A 105 7.70 1.65 1.49
C THR A 105 8.45 0.38 1.90
N PHE A 106 8.34 -0.65 1.06
CA PHE A 106 8.97 -1.94 1.29
C PHE A 106 10.32 -2.00 0.59
N ASN A 107 11.31 -2.63 1.24
CA ASN A 107 12.62 -2.84 0.66
C ASN A 107 12.56 -3.92 -0.42
N GLY A 108 12.68 -3.53 -1.69
CA GLY A 108 12.61 -4.49 -2.80
C GLY A 108 11.29 -5.29 -2.88
N GLY A 109 10.23 -4.86 -2.18
CA GLY A 109 8.99 -5.62 -2.07
C GLY A 109 8.97 -6.65 -0.93
N ASP A 110 10.02 -6.72 -0.12
CA ASP A 110 10.10 -7.62 1.04
C ASP A 110 9.08 -7.23 2.12
N PRO A 111 8.09 -8.07 2.45
CA PRO A 111 7.10 -7.78 3.46
C PRO A 111 7.66 -7.71 4.88
N GLU A 112 8.82 -8.32 5.14
CA GLU A 112 9.48 -8.35 6.45
C GLU A 112 10.28 -7.08 6.71
N GLN A 113 10.61 -6.29 5.67
CA GLN A 113 11.41 -5.09 5.81
C GLN A 113 10.77 -3.88 5.14
N PHE A 114 10.32 -2.91 5.93
CA PHE A 114 9.70 -1.69 5.41
C PHE A 114 9.88 -0.49 6.32
N LEU A 115 9.82 0.69 5.73
CA LEU A 115 9.82 1.96 6.42
C LEU A 115 8.42 2.55 6.43
N PHE A 116 8.11 3.27 7.50
CA PHE A 116 6.92 4.13 7.58
C PHE A 116 7.21 5.36 8.42
N HIS A 117 6.47 6.43 8.20
CA HIS A 117 6.64 7.69 8.91
C HIS A 117 5.45 7.96 9.83
N MET A 118 5.73 8.26 11.10
CA MET A 118 4.74 8.71 12.06
C MET A 118 4.80 10.22 12.24
N ARG A 119 3.66 10.80 12.53
CA ARG A 119 3.50 12.24 12.81
C ARG A 119 2.91 12.42 14.19
N GLY A 120 3.19 13.58 14.78
CA GLY A 120 2.72 13.92 16.12
C GLY A 120 3.86 13.93 17.13
N PRO A 121 3.55 13.82 18.43
CA PRO A 121 4.56 13.90 19.50
C PRO A 121 5.71 12.88 19.37
N PHE A 122 5.41 11.71 18.84
CA PHE A 122 6.38 10.65 18.56
C PHE A 122 6.74 10.58 17.06
N GLY A 123 6.66 11.73 16.37
CA GLY A 123 6.90 11.80 14.94
C GLY A 123 8.33 11.44 14.55
N GLY A 124 8.45 10.62 13.51
CA GLY A 124 9.72 10.19 12.96
C GLY A 124 9.58 9.04 11.99
N THR A 125 10.70 8.57 11.47
CA THR A 125 10.73 7.41 10.60
C THR A 125 10.94 6.15 11.41
N MET A 126 10.17 5.13 11.10
CA MET A 126 10.27 3.82 11.72
C MET A 126 10.71 2.81 10.68
N LEU A 127 11.68 1.99 11.03
CA LEU A 127 12.07 0.79 10.29
C LEU A 127 11.44 -0.42 10.97
N SER A 128 10.65 -1.17 10.22
CA SER A 128 10.26 -2.52 10.61
C SER A 128 11.19 -3.49 9.90
N ASP A 129 11.87 -4.31 10.66
CA ASP A 129 12.82 -5.30 10.18
C ASP A 129 12.56 -6.64 10.88
N HIS A 130 12.04 -7.62 10.14
CA HIS A 130 11.72 -8.96 10.66
C HIS A 130 10.88 -8.96 11.96
N GLY A 131 9.89 -8.05 12.02
CA GLY A 131 8.97 -7.91 13.17
C GLY A 131 9.48 -7.02 14.29
N GLU A 132 10.71 -6.57 14.24
CA GLU A 132 11.24 -5.55 15.14
C GLU A 132 11.02 -4.16 14.56
N VAL A 133 10.60 -3.19 15.39
CA VAL A 133 10.38 -1.81 14.97
C VAL A 133 11.39 -0.90 15.67
N GLN A 134 12.15 -0.19 14.86
CA GLN A 134 13.18 0.74 15.33
C GLN A 134 12.86 2.17 14.88
N PHE A 135 13.17 3.13 15.74
CA PHE A 135 13.16 4.54 15.37
C PHE A 135 14.44 4.89 14.61
N VAL A 136 14.30 5.49 13.44
CA VAL A 136 15.40 5.99 12.64
C VAL A 136 15.43 7.52 12.74
N ASP A 137 16.44 8.07 13.38
CA ASP A 137 16.61 9.52 13.43
C ASP A 137 17.20 10.01 12.10
N THR A 138 16.33 10.60 11.30
CA THR A 138 16.71 11.18 10.00
C THR A 138 17.06 12.68 10.08
N LYS A 139 17.13 13.23 11.29
CA LYS A 139 17.59 14.60 11.50
C LYS A 139 19.11 14.66 11.50
N THR A 140 19.64 15.72 10.93
CA THR A 140 21.06 16.00 10.90
C THR A 140 21.31 17.47 11.23
N ASP A 141 22.55 17.84 11.40
CA ASP A 141 22.95 19.27 11.57
C ASP A 141 22.55 20.13 10.37
N GLN A 142 22.35 19.52 9.22
CA GLN A 142 21.97 20.20 7.98
C GLN A 142 20.45 20.18 7.74
N THR A 143 19.72 19.26 8.38
CA THR A 143 18.28 19.09 8.20
C THR A 143 17.56 19.25 9.53
N ARG A 144 16.76 20.32 9.68
CA ARG A 144 16.00 20.56 10.92
C ARG A 144 14.74 19.70 11.06
N ALA A 145 14.26 19.15 9.94
CA ALA A 145 13.07 18.31 9.90
C ALA A 145 13.47 16.86 9.62
N ALA A 146 12.73 15.92 10.19
CA ALA A 146 12.85 14.53 9.85
C ALA A 146 12.56 14.29 8.36
N GLY A 147 13.24 13.34 7.76
CA GLY A 147 13.01 12.92 6.38
C GLY A 147 11.61 12.29 6.21
N VAL A 148 10.96 12.58 5.10
CA VAL A 148 9.68 12.00 4.70
C VAL A 148 9.77 11.42 3.29
N TYR A 149 8.77 10.65 2.89
CA TYR A 149 8.75 9.99 1.59
C TYR A 149 10.00 9.15 1.31
N PRO A 150 10.27 8.13 2.16
CA PRO A 150 11.40 7.24 1.97
C PRO A 150 11.30 6.51 0.64
N SER A 151 12.44 6.31 -0.01
CA SER A 151 12.60 5.49 -1.20
C SER A 151 13.84 4.64 -1.07
N TRP A 152 13.69 3.34 -1.14
CA TRP A 152 14.81 2.40 -1.08
C TRP A 152 15.65 2.45 -2.35
N HIS A 153 16.96 2.36 -2.16
CA HIS A 153 17.87 2.04 -3.26
C HIS A 153 17.62 0.58 -3.70
N PRO A 154 17.76 0.25 -4.99
CA PRO A 154 17.55 -1.12 -5.46
C PRO A 154 18.37 -2.19 -4.75
N ASP A 155 19.57 -1.85 -4.26
CA ASP A 155 20.43 -2.77 -3.51
C ASP A 155 19.94 -3.00 -2.06
N GLY A 156 18.96 -2.20 -1.59
CA GLY A 156 18.33 -2.36 -0.30
C GLY A 156 19.11 -1.82 0.90
N ASP A 157 20.28 -1.23 0.70
CA ASP A 157 21.16 -0.76 1.78
C ASP A 157 21.01 0.74 2.07
N LEU A 158 20.54 1.51 1.10
CA LEU A 158 20.42 2.95 1.21
C LEU A 158 18.95 3.38 1.08
N VAL A 159 18.60 4.45 1.78
CA VAL A 159 17.27 5.06 1.68
C VAL A 159 17.41 6.55 1.41
N ALA A 160 16.70 7.02 0.41
CA ALA A 160 16.59 8.44 0.09
C ALA A 160 15.35 9.03 0.78
N PHE A 161 15.50 10.21 1.36
CA PHE A 161 14.40 10.95 1.99
C PHE A 161 14.24 12.34 1.40
N SER A 162 13.02 12.80 1.32
CA SER A 162 12.72 14.21 1.09
C SER A 162 12.73 14.95 2.43
N VAL A 163 13.45 16.06 2.51
CA VAL A 163 13.55 16.86 3.73
C VAL A 163 13.19 18.32 3.48
N ASN A 164 12.65 18.98 4.51
CA ASN A 164 12.34 20.41 4.48
C ASN A 164 13.36 21.20 5.32
N LYS A 165 13.68 22.39 4.89
CA LYS A 165 14.50 23.32 5.68
C LYS A 165 13.79 23.84 6.93
N ILE A 166 12.47 23.81 6.96
CA ILE A 166 11.62 24.31 8.05
C ILE A 166 10.91 23.13 8.69
N SER A 167 10.83 23.11 10.01
CA SER A 167 10.35 22.00 10.82
C SER A 167 8.85 21.72 10.71
N GLN A 168 8.21 22.00 9.61
CA GLN A 168 6.80 21.67 9.43
C GLN A 168 6.56 20.71 8.30
N SER A 169 6.14 19.55 8.74
CA SER A 169 5.00 18.78 8.28
C SER A 169 4.65 18.88 6.79
N PHE A 170 4.47 17.82 6.11
CA PHE A 170 3.56 17.55 5.02
C PHE A 170 3.69 18.21 3.67
N HIS A 171 4.10 19.42 3.57
CA HIS A 171 4.37 20.10 2.32
C HIS A 171 5.87 20.11 2.12
N SER A 172 6.43 18.93 1.83
CA SER A 172 7.75 18.90 1.21
C SER A 172 7.65 19.78 -0.02
N GLN A 173 8.42 20.83 -0.08
CA GLN A 173 8.61 21.53 -1.33
C GLN A 173 9.34 20.55 -2.22
N ILE A 174 8.56 19.80 -3.01
CA ILE A 174 9.04 18.80 -3.93
C ILE A 174 10.24 19.38 -4.67
N GLY A 175 11.40 18.76 -4.54
CA GLY A 175 12.58 19.04 -5.32
C GLY A 175 13.69 19.84 -4.68
N LYS A 176 13.68 20.13 -3.37
CA LYS A 176 14.71 20.99 -2.79
C LYS A 176 15.85 20.32 -2.03
N LEU A 177 15.65 19.13 -1.46
CA LEU A 177 16.77 18.36 -0.87
C LEU A 177 16.43 16.86 -0.87
N LEU A 178 17.29 16.08 -1.47
CA LEU A 178 17.34 14.65 -1.34
C LEU A 178 18.43 14.32 -0.32
N TYR A 179 18.08 13.63 0.74
CA TYR A 179 19.01 13.11 1.72
C TYR A 179 19.00 11.59 1.69
N VAL A 180 20.18 11.01 1.60
CA VAL A 180 20.36 9.55 1.56
C VAL A 180 20.99 9.13 2.87
N VAL A 181 20.41 8.16 3.55
CA VAL A 181 20.96 7.55 4.75
C VAL A 181 21.11 6.05 4.56
N ASP A 182 22.09 5.49 5.21
CA ASP A 182 22.18 4.05 5.39
C ASP A 182 21.03 3.61 6.32
N LYS A 183 20.43 2.48 6.04
CA LYS A 183 19.29 1.95 6.82
C LYS A 183 19.64 1.63 8.27
N TYR A 184 20.93 1.48 8.59
CA TYR A 184 21.44 1.14 9.92
C TYR A 184 22.14 2.30 10.64
N SER A 185 22.11 3.50 10.10
CA SER A 185 22.75 4.69 10.70
C SER A 185 21.90 5.37 11.77
#